data_9048617cf63d80e7270442174309538c
#
_entry.id   9048617cf63d80e7270442174309538c
#
_cell.length_a   1.000
_cell.length_b   1.000
_cell.length_c   1.000
_cell.angle_alpha   90.00
_cell.angle_beta   90.00
_cell.angle_gamma   90.00
#
_symmetry.space_group_name_H-M   'P 1'
#
loop_
_entity.id
_entity.type
_entity.pdbx_description
1 polymer ?
#
loop_
_entity_poly.entity_id
_entity_poly.type
_entity_poly.pdbx_seq_one_letter_code
_entity_poly.pdbx_strand_id
1 'polypeptide(L)'
;MLHVARWRVLAVIIVSLLGLIFALPNALPQSVRDSMPSFLPNKTVNLGLDLQGGSYLMFEVESQVVYKARLETVADDLVRELRGQRRPGELGAAKTPILFAGRGLTPDGQVARVTIQNAADVQEAIKRIQTLASPVIGLTGPTGRNDLDVKAAPGNVIEIRLTEEAKVAMTRRAVSQSIEVIRRRIDETGTKEPAITRQGVDRIVVQAPGESDPEKLKRLVGQTARLTFQMVDETVPPVEAAAGRIPPGSVLLEQPGQPGEPFVLVRRRALVTGDNLTKADPGFDQQSGEPAVTFQFDGTGARAFARASTENVGKRFAIVLDDKVLSAPSIREPILGGNGQISGSFTIESANELATLLRAGALPAPLKVMEQRTVGPELGRDSINAGATAGIIAMLLIVAFMILAYGLVFGGIAILALTVNLILILAAMTMVGATLTLPGIAGLILTIGAAVDANVLIYERMREEELAGRSTALAIDAGFKRAIVTVMDANVTALLTALILFYFGAGPVRGFAWTLSIGVVTSLFTAILMTQVLVAAWYRQTKPKRLPI
;
A
#
# COMPACT_ATOMS: atom_id res chain seq x y z
N MET A 1 5.08 3.58 53.89
CA MET A 1 6.47 3.99 53.54
C MET A 1 6.55 4.12 52.02
N LEU A 2 6.75 5.33 51.53
CA LEU A 2 6.83 5.60 50.08
C LEU A 2 8.19 5.12 49.50
N HIS A 3 8.40 3.82 49.47
CA HIS A 3 9.57 3.23 48.80
C HIS A 3 9.26 3.05 47.31
N VAL A 4 9.60 4.06 46.48
CA VAL A 4 9.65 3.88 45.03
C VAL A 4 10.92 3.08 44.72
N ALA A 5 10.76 1.92 44.13
CA ALA A 5 11.88 1.07 43.72
C ALA A 5 12.80 1.83 42.75
N ARG A 6 14.10 1.71 42.93
CA ARG A 6 15.10 2.44 42.10
C ARG A 6 14.92 2.22 40.59
N TRP A 7 14.49 1.03 40.20
CA TRP A 7 14.23 0.73 38.81
C TRP A 7 13.11 1.58 38.18
N ARG A 8 12.05 1.97 38.98
CA ARG A 8 10.97 2.85 38.50
C ARG A 8 11.47 4.26 38.21
N VAL A 9 12.33 4.78 39.11
CA VAL A 9 12.96 6.10 38.91
C VAL A 9 13.83 6.07 37.65
N LEU A 10 14.65 5.02 37.49
CA LEU A 10 15.50 4.84 36.33
C LEU A 10 14.66 4.72 35.02
N ALA A 11 13.58 3.94 35.05
CA ALA A 11 12.66 3.79 33.94
C ALA A 11 12.03 5.12 33.49
N VAL A 12 11.56 5.93 34.48
CA VAL A 12 10.98 7.26 34.18
C VAL A 12 12.03 8.16 33.49
N ILE A 13 13.26 8.19 34.03
CA ILE A 13 14.34 9.03 33.46
C ILE A 13 14.70 8.56 32.04
N ILE A 14 14.92 7.25 31.85
CA ILE A 14 15.32 6.71 30.55
C ILE A 14 14.22 6.94 29.51
N VAL A 15 12.96 6.62 29.82
CA VAL A 15 11.86 6.78 28.86
C VAL A 15 11.63 8.25 28.53
N SER A 16 11.69 9.16 29.52
CA SER A 16 11.55 10.60 29.27
C SER A 16 12.69 11.16 28.41
N LEU A 17 13.91 10.69 28.65
CA LEU A 17 15.08 11.13 27.89
C LEU A 17 15.08 10.59 26.46
N LEU A 18 14.72 9.33 26.26
CA LEU A 18 14.49 8.75 24.93
C LEU A 18 13.35 9.48 24.21
N GLY A 19 12.25 9.75 24.91
CA GLY A 19 11.16 10.53 24.36
C GLY A 19 11.63 11.90 23.87
N LEU A 20 12.43 12.61 24.64
CA LEU A 20 12.98 13.90 24.25
C LEU A 20 13.86 13.79 22.99
N ILE A 21 14.76 12.79 22.93
CA ILE A 21 15.65 12.56 21.78
C ILE A 21 14.84 12.30 20.50
N PHE A 22 13.81 11.47 20.56
CA PHE A 22 12.98 11.14 19.39
C PHE A 22 11.97 12.24 19.01
N ALA A 23 11.57 13.08 19.96
CA ALA A 23 10.68 14.22 19.70
C ALA A 23 11.44 15.44 19.15
N LEU A 24 12.71 15.61 19.51
CA LEU A 24 13.54 16.77 19.19
C LEU A 24 13.55 17.14 17.70
N PRO A 25 13.66 16.19 16.73
CA PRO A 25 13.65 16.52 15.31
C PRO A 25 12.41 17.29 14.84
N ASN A 26 11.26 17.12 15.51
CA ASN A 26 10.03 17.81 15.16
C ASN A 26 10.06 19.31 15.48
N ALA A 27 10.93 19.74 16.39
CA ALA A 27 11.11 21.13 16.77
C ALA A 27 12.25 21.83 16.01
N LEU A 28 13.07 21.09 15.25
CA LEU A 28 14.25 21.62 14.58
C LEU A 28 13.98 21.96 13.10
N PRO A 29 14.52 23.08 12.58
CA PRO A 29 14.50 23.41 11.16
C PRO A 29 15.23 22.33 10.33
N GLN A 30 14.84 22.18 9.06
CA GLN A 30 15.40 21.16 8.16
C GLN A 30 16.93 21.29 8.03
N SER A 31 17.45 22.52 7.92
CA SER A 31 18.90 22.77 7.81
C SER A 31 19.70 22.24 9.00
N VAL A 32 19.15 22.25 10.19
CA VAL A 32 19.78 21.70 11.41
C VAL A 32 19.70 20.18 11.42
N ARG A 33 18.56 19.61 11.00
CA ARG A 33 18.36 18.15 10.93
C ARG A 33 19.31 17.49 9.94
N ASP A 34 19.55 18.12 8.78
CA ASP A 34 20.45 17.60 7.74
C ASP A 34 21.91 17.59 8.19
N SER A 35 22.26 18.39 9.22
CA SER A 35 23.60 18.43 9.82
C SER A 35 23.75 17.53 11.05
N MET A 36 22.70 16.82 11.47
CA MET A 36 22.77 15.95 12.64
C MET A 36 23.59 14.69 12.38
N PRO A 37 24.34 14.19 13.38
CA PRO A 37 25.06 12.93 13.27
C PRO A 37 24.13 11.76 12.97
N SER A 38 24.57 10.79 12.18
CA SER A 38 23.79 9.65 11.70
C SER A 38 23.25 8.70 12.80
N PHE A 39 23.78 8.78 14.04
CA PHE A 39 23.32 8.01 15.18
C PHE A 39 22.10 8.64 15.88
N LEU A 40 21.77 9.91 15.60
CA LEU A 40 20.59 10.56 16.14
C LEU A 40 19.39 10.40 15.18
N PRO A 41 18.17 10.23 15.69
CA PRO A 41 17.00 10.19 14.85
C PRO A 41 16.79 11.55 14.16
N ASN A 42 16.62 11.53 12.84
CA ASN A 42 16.35 12.71 12.02
C ASN A 42 14.94 12.76 11.43
N LYS A 43 14.15 11.70 11.68
CA LYS A 43 12.77 11.61 11.21
C LYS A 43 11.85 12.52 12.01
N THR A 44 10.84 13.07 11.32
CA THR A 44 9.75 13.86 11.92
C THR A 44 8.43 13.10 11.81
N VAL A 45 7.39 13.57 12.49
CA VAL A 45 6.04 13.05 12.34
C VAL A 45 5.54 13.35 10.93
N ASN A 46 4.97 12.34 10.27
CA ASN A 46 4.39 12.47 8.94
C ASN A 46 3.08 13.25 9.04
N LEU A 47 2.91 14.25 8.19
CA LEU A 47 1.66 15.01 8.11
C LEU A 47 0.75 14.37 7.07
N GLY A 48 -0.52 14.20 7.39
CA GLY A 48 -1.53 13.68 6.49
C GLY A 48 -1.92 14.67 5.39
N LEU A 49 -2.67 14.15 4.42
CA LEU A 49 -3.19 14.93 3.30
C LEU A 49 -3.97 16.18 3.75
N ASP A 50 -4.72 16.07 4.84
CA ASP A 50 -5.54 17.14 5.41
C ASP A 50 -4.69 18.32 5.91
N LEU A 51 -3.39 18.10 6.21
CA LEU A 51 -2.47 19.08 6.78
C LEU A 51 -1.43 19.59 5.78
N GLN A 52 -0.93 18.72 4.88
CA GLN A 52 0.04 19.14 3.85
C GLN A 52 -0.61 19.58 2.55
N GLY A 53 -1.89 19.23 2.35
CA GLY A 53 -2.51 19.27 1.04
C GLY A 53 -2.00 18.13 0.16
N GLY A 54 -2.55 17.97 -1.04
CA GLY A 54 -2.19 16.95 -1.99
C GLY A 54 -3.38 16.23 -2.60
N SER A 55 -3.13 15.08 -3.22
CA SER A 55 -4.12 14.32 -3.98
C SER A 55 -4.52 13.02 -3.30
N TYR A 56 -5.82 12.75 -3.28
CA TYR A 56 -6.45 11.50 -2.85
C TYR A 56 -7.11 10.85 -4.06
N LEU A 57 -6.75 9.62 -4.34
CA LEU A 57 -7.36 8.81 -5.39
C LEU A 57 -7.77 7.45 -4.82
N MET A 58 -9.01 7.03 -5.13
CA MET A 58 -9.47 5.68 -4.85
C MET A 58 -9.70 4.95 -6.16
N PHE A 59 -9.04 3.81 -6.31
CA PHE A 59 -9.13 2.94 -7.46
C PHE A 59 -9.83 1.64 -7.13
N GLU A 60 -10.60 1.12 -8.07
CA GLU A 60 -11.11 -0.23 -8.09
C GLU A 60 -10.31 -1.07 -9.10
N VAL A 61 -9.86 -2.25 -8.70
CA VAL A 61 -9.15 -3.19 -9.56
C VAL A 61 -10.16 -3.98 -10.39
N GLU A 62 -10.09 -3.89 -11.71
CA GLU A 62 -10.98 -4.61 -12.63
C GLU A 62 -10.66 -6.11 -12.67
N SER A 63 -11.02 -6.82 -11.61
CA SER A 63 -10.68 -8.23 -11.40
C SER A 63 -11.20 -9.17 -12.48
N GLN A 64 -12.25 -8.77 -13.23
CA GLN A 64 -12.80 -9.56 -14.34
C GLN A 64 -11.75 -9.83 -15.44
N VAL A 65 -10.84 -8.89 -15.69
CA VAL A 65 -9.75 -9.06 -16.65
C VAL A 65 -8.81 -10.18 -16.22
N VAL A 66 -8.52 -10.27 -14.91
CA VAL A 66 -7.66 -11.32 -14.35
C VAL A 66 -8.34 -12.70 -14.44
N TYR A 67 -9.65 -12.76 -14.21
CA TYR A 67 -10.42 -14.01 -14.32
C TYR A 67 -10.45 -14.51 -15.76
N LYS A 68 -10.73 -13.60 -16.69
CA LYS A 68 -10.75 -13.90 -18.14
C LYS A 68 -9.39 -14.40 -18.61
N ALA A 69 -8.31 -13.71 -18.26
CA ALA A 69 -6.94 -14.12 -18.61
C ALA A 69 -6.59 -15.51 -18.06
N ARG A 70 -7.00 -15.85 -16.83
CA ARG A 70 -6.82 -17.20 -16.27
C ARG A 70 -7.59 -18.25 -17.07
N LEU A 71 -8.85 -17.98 -17.41
CA LEU A 71 -9.68 -18.91 -18.19
C LEU A 71 -9.16 -19.07 -19.63
N GLU A 72 -8.64 -18.01 -20.26
CA GLU A 72 -7.97 -18.09 -21.56
C GLU A 72 -6.73 -19.01 -21.49
N THR A 73 -5.89 -18.84 -20.44
CA THR A 73 -4.74 -19.72 -20.22
C THR A 73 -5.18 -21.17 -20.05
N VAL A 74 -6.24 -21.41 -19.26
CA VAL A 74 -6.81 -22.76 -19.07
C VAL A 74 -7.33 -23.31 -20.40
N ALA A 75 -8.00 -22.51 -21.23
CA ALA A 75 -8.51 -22.92 -22.54
C ALA A 75 -7.38 -23.29 -23.52
N ASP A 76 -6.22 -22.64 -23.43
CA ASP A 76 -5.04 -22.97 -24.23
C ASP A 76 -4.33 -24.25 -23.72
N ASP A 77 -4.20 -24.40 -22.40
CA ASP A 77 -3.61 -25.58 -21.78
C ASP A 77 -4.45 -26.85 -22.02
N LEU A 78 -5.79 -26.68 -22.02
CA LEU A 78 -6.77 -27.72 -22.28
C LEU A 78 -6.51 -28.39 -23.66
N VAL A 79 -6.16 -27.60 -24.68
CA VAL A 79 -5.84 -28.15 -26.02
C VAL A 79 -4.63 -29.07 -25.96
N ARG A 80 -3.59 -28.69 -25.21
CA ARG A 80 -2.40 -29.52 -25.03
C ARG A 80 -2.71 -30.83 -24.31
N GLU A 81 -3.50 -30.75 -23.23
CA GLU A 81 -3.88 -31.92 -22.44
C GLU A 81 -4.79 -32.89 -23.24
N LEU A 82 -5.76 -32.36 -23.99
CA LEU A 82 -6.65 -33.18 -24.80
C LEU A 82 -5.93 -33.82 -26.00
N ARG A 83 -4.95 -33.11 -26.62
CA ARG A 83 -4.10 -33.68 -27.68
C ARG A 83 -3.06 -34.69 -27.17
N GLY A 84 -2.96 -34.87 -25.85
CA GLY A 84 -1.96 -35.76 -25.25
C GLY A 84 -0.53 -35.27 -25.40
N GLN A 85 -0.31 -33.98 -25.70
CA GLN A 85 1.02 -33.40 -25.83
C GLN A 85 1.67 -33.23 -24.47
N ARG A 86 2.94 -33.62 -24.35
CA ARG A 86 3.75 -33.51 -23.13
C ARG A 86 4.03 -32.05 -22.76
N ARG A 87 4.03 -31.77 -21.49
CA ARG A 87 4.63 -30.54 -20.96
C ARG A 87 6.17 -30.64 -21.02
N PRO A 88 6.87 -29.55 -21.28
CA PRO A 88 8.34 -29.55 -21.16
C PRO A 88 8.76 -29.99 -19.76
N GLY A 89 9.53 -31.09 -19.68
CA GLY A 89 10.01 -31.68 -18.40
C GLY A 89 9.12 -32.78 -17.81
N GLU A 90 8.01 -33.18 -18.39
CA GLU A 90 7.16 -34.27 -17.93
C GLU A 90 7.72 -35.63 -18.39
N LEU A 91 8.00 -36.53 -17.42
CA LEU A 91 8.43 -37.90 -17.66
C LEU A 91 7.21 -38.82 -17.76
N GLY A 92 7.01 -39.55 -18.85
CA GLY A 92 5.89 -40.48 -19.02
C GLY A 92 5.58 -40.79 -20.50
N ALA A 93 4.70 -41.74 -20.78
CA ALA A 93 4.21 -42.05 -22.13
C ALA A 93 3.25 -40.95 -22.61
N ALA A 94 3.19 -40.67 -23.91
CA ALA A 94 2.20 -39.75 -24.49
C ALA A 94 0.79 -40.30 -24.23
N LYS A 95 -0.11 -39.46 -23.76
CA LYS A 95 -1.52 -39.82 -23.54
C LYS A 95 -2.24 -39.97 -24.88
N THR A 96 -3.20 -40.88 -24.97
CA THR A 96 -4.06 -41.01 -26.16
C THR A 96 -4.79 -39.70 -26.43
N PRO A 97 -4.78 -39.12 -27.65
CA PRO A 97 -5.47 -37.89 -27.94
C PRO A 97 -6.98 -38.06 -27.86
N ILE A 98 -7.65 -37.11 -27.24
CA ILE A 98 -9.12 -37.00 -27.20
C ILE A 98 -9.57 -36.00 -28.25
N LEU A 99 -10.48 -36.42 -29.11
CA LEU A 99 -11.01 -35.56 -30.16
C LEU A 99 -12.08 -34.60 -29.59
N PHE A 100 -11.91 -33.32 -29.89
CA PHE A 100 -12.83 -32.28 -29.48
C PHE A 100 -13.21 -31.36 -30.65
N ALA A 101 -14.40 -30.79 -30.57
CA ALA A 101 -14.93 -29.83 -31.53
C ALA A 101 -15.34 -28.56 -30.78
N GLY A 102 -14.89 -27.41 -31.25
CA GLY A 102 -15.24 -26.14 -30.63
C GLY A 102 -14.62 -25.93 -29.24
N ARG A 103 -13.85 -24.90 -29.12
CA ARG A 103 -13.35 -24.41 -27.83
C ARG A 103 -13.54 -22.89 -27.77
N GLY A 104 -13.76 -22.35 -26.61
CA GLY A 104 -13.84 -20.91 -26.43
C GLY A 104 -14.31 -20.52 -25.06
N LEU A 105 -14.21 -19.25 -24.80
CA LEU A 105 -14.87 -18.61 -23.67
C LEU A 105 -16.29 -18.22 -24.08
N THR A 106 -17.20 -18.26 -23.13
CA THR A 106 -18.51 -17.62 -23.28
C THR A 106 -18.35 -16.13 -23.54
N PRO A 107 -19.32 -15.45 -24.20
CA PRO A 107 -19.22 -14.03 -24.51
C PRO A 107 -18.95 -13.13 -23.30
N ASP A 108 -19.41 -13.54 -22.12
CA ASP A 108 -19.16 -12.89 -20.83
C ASP A 108 -17.76 -13.18 -20.23
N GLY A 109 -17.00 -14.10 -20.85
CA GLY A 109 -15.65 -14.45 -20.42
C GLY A 109 -15.59 -15.22 -19.10
N GLN A 110 -16.73 -15.69 -18.56
CA GLN A 110 -16.79 -16.31 -17.23
C GLN A 110 -16.69 -17.83 -17.24
N VAL A 111 -16.89 -18.46 -18.40
CA VAL A 111 -16.88 -19.92 -18.56
C VAL A 111 -16.07 -20.31 -19.78
N ALA A 112 -15.11 -21.20 -19.60
CA ALA A 112 -14.45 -21.86 -20.70
C ALA A 112 -15.22 -23.14 -21.06
N ARG A 113 -15.46 -23.34 -22.37
CA ARG A 113 -16.21 -24.49 -22.89
C ARG A 113 -15.40 -25.28 -23.91
N VAL A 114 -15.55 -26.59 -23.85
CA VAL A 114 -15.03 -27.50 -24.88
C VAL A 114 -16.06 -28.58 -25.14
N THR A 115 -16.28 -28.94 -26.43
CA THR A 115 -17.18 -30.02 -26.82
C THR A 115 -16.37 -31.25 -27.19
N ILE A 116 -16.59 -32.37 -26.53
CA ILE A 116 -15.93 -33.65 -26.80
C ILE A 116 -16.73 -34.38 -27.87
N GLN A 117 -16.04 -34.94 -28.89
CA GLN A 117 -16.74 -35.61 -29.98
C GLN A 117 -17.35 -36.93 -29.57
N ASN A 118 -16.66 -37.71 -28.74
CA ASN A 118 -17.14 -39.02 -28.30
C ASN A 118 -17.60 -38.95 -26.84
N ALA A 119 -18.83 -39.32 -26.57
CA ALA A 119 -19.41 -39.32 -25.23
C ALA A 119 -18.65 -40.23 -24.22
N ALA A 120 -18.04 -41.31 -24.68
CA ALA A 120 -17.25 -42.21 -23.84
C ALA A 120 -15.98 -41.53 -23.29
N ASP A 121 -15.43 -40.51 -23.97
CA ASP A 121 -14.21 -39.83 -23.58
C ASP A 121 -14.44 -38.65 -22.62
N VAL A 122 -15.70 -38.27 -22.36
CA VAL A 122 -16.03 -37.09 -21.53
C VAL A 122 -15.48 -37.22 -20.10
N GLN A 123 -15.61 -38.41 -19.48
CA GLN A 123 -15.11 -38.63 -18.11
C GLN A 123 -13.59 -38.56 -18.03
N GLU A 124 -12.90 -39.15 -19.01
CA GLU A 124 -11.44 -39.08 -19.10
C GLU A 124 -10.97 -37.64 -19.38
N ALA A 125 -11.69 -36.91 -20.24
CA ALA A 125 -11.42 -35.50 -20.52
C ALA A 125 -11.56 -34.64 -19.24
N ILE A 126 -12.62 -34.84 -18.46
CA ILE A 126 -12.81 -34.14 -17.15
C ILE A 126 -11.63 -34.42 -16.23
N LYS A 127 -11.21 -35.67 -16.10
CA LYS A 127 -10.07 -36.08 -15.28
C LYS A 127 -8.77 -35.37 -15.67
N ARG A 128 -8.51 -35.28 -16.98
CA ARG A 128 -7.33 -34.56 -17.51
C ARG A 128 -7.43 -33.07 -17.30
N ILE A 129 -8.62 -32.48 -17.48
CA ILE A 129 -8.82 -31.05 -17.27
C ILE A 129 -8.68 -30.69 -15.79
N GLN A 130 -9.12 -31.56 -14.87
CA GLN A 130 -8.93 -31.38 -13.43
C GLN A 130 -7.45 -31.31 -13.02
N THR A 131 -6.52 -31.88 -13.78
CA THR A 131 -5.08 -31.73 -13.52
C THR A 131 -4.54 -30.32 -13.80
N LEU A 132 -5.30 -29.47 -14.53
CA LEU A 132 -4.97 -28.08 -14.76
C LEU A 132 -5.35 -27.17 -13.58
N ALA A 133 -6.17 -27.71 -12.67
CA ALA A 133 -6.58 -26.97 -11.48
C ALA A 133 -5.40 -26.81 -10.51
N SER A 134 -5.27 -25.61 -9.96
CA SER A 134 -4.27 -25.28 -8.96
C SER A 134 -4.92 -25.12 -7.58
N PRO A 135 -4.22 -25.52 -6.49
CA PRO A 135 -4.77 -25.32 -5.15
C PRO A 135 -4.88 -23.83 -4.83
N VAL A 136 -6.02 -23.44 -4.26
CA VAL A 136 -6.23 -22.05 -3.80
C VAL A 136 -5.48 -21.83 -2.51
N ILE A 137 -4.60 -20.85 -2.49
CA ILE A 137 -3.85 -20.42 -1.30
C ILE A 137 -4.62 -19.29 -0.62
N GLY A 138 -5.12 -19.55 0.58
CA GLY A 138 -5.77 -18.57 1.45
C GLY A 138 -4.77 -17.81 2.33
N LEU A 139 -5.27 -16.99 3.26
CA LEU A 139 -4.44 -16.20 4.20
C LEU A 139 -3.59 -17.08 5.15
N THR A 140 -4.08 -18.27 5.50
CA THR A 140 -3.46 -19.19 6.46
C THR A 140 -2.80 -20.40 5.79
N GLY A 141 -2.73 -20.43 4.46
CA GLY A 141 -2.17 -21.54 3.70
C GLY A 141 -3.13 -22.15 2.67
N PRO A 142 -2.84 -23.36 2.15
CA PRO A 142 -3.69 -24.03 1.19
C PRO A 142 -5.08 -24.29 1.77
N THR A 143 -6.13 -23.89 1.03
CA THR A 143 -7.52 -24.05 1.48
C THR A 143 -8.07 -25.48 1.29
N GLY A 144 -7.30 -26.37 0.65
CA GLY A 144 -7.75 -27.71 0.26
C GLY A 144 -8.73 -27.72 -0.92
N ARG A 145 -9.03 -26.59 -1.52
CA ARG A 145 -9.90 -26.44 -2.70
C ARG A 145 -9.10 -26.01 -3.92
N ASN A 146 -9.57 -26.39 -5.08
CA ASN A 146 -8.97 -26.04 -6.36
C ASN A 146 -9.57 -24.73 -6.92
N ASP A 147 -8.83 -24.08 -7.81
CA ASP A 147 -9.22 -22.84 -8.48
C ASP A 147 -10.29 -23.05 -9.58
N LEU A 148 -10.38 -24.27 -10.12
CA LEU A 148 -11.31 -24.62 -11.19
C LEU A 148 -12.42 -25.55 -10.72
N ASP A 149 -13.64 -25.25 -11.14
CA ASP A 149 -14.82 -26.14 -11.07
C ASP A 149 -15.10 -26.66 -12.49
N VAL A 150 -14.95 -27.97 -12.69
CA VAL A 150 -15.07 -28.63 -13.99
C VAL A 150 -16.28 -29.53 -13.99
N LYS A 151 -17.28 -29.22 -14.82
CA LYS A 151 -18.55 -29.95 -14.88
C LYS A 151 -18.92 -30.35 -16.29
N ALA A 152 -19.55 -31.51 -16.44
CA ALA A 152 -20.20 -31.91 -17.68
C ALA A 152 -21.52 -31.14 -17.85
N ALA A 153 -21.76 -30.67 -19.07
CA ALA A 153 -23.01 -30.05 -19.49
C ALA A 153 -23.66 -30.91 -20.63
N PRO A 154 -24.95 -30.73 -20.91
CA PRO A 154 -25.63 -31.46 -22.00
C PRO A 154 -24.94 -31.29 -23.34
N GLY A 155 -24.91 -32.34 -24.19
CA GLY A 155 -24.29 -32.30 -25.52
C GLY A 155 -22.79 -32.55 -25.54
N ASN A 156 -22.23 -33.33 -24.60
CA ASN A 156 -20.81 -33.62 -24.44
C ASN A 156 -19.94 -32.39 -24.23
N VAL A 157 -20.52 -31.33 -23.69
CA VAL A 157 -19.83 -30.08 -23.38
C VAL A 157 -19.26 -30.18 -21.96
N ILE A 158 -18.02 -29.77 -21.81
CA ILE A 158 -17.39 -29.56 -20.50
C ILE A 158 -17.32 -28.08 -20.24
N GLU A 159 -17.88 -27.64 -19.11
CA GLU A 159 -17.79 -26.27 -18.61
C GLU A 159 -16.75 -26.17 -17.52
N ILE A 160 -15.91 -25.16 -17.61
CA ILE A 160 -14.85 -24.87 -16.65
C ILE A 160 -15.08 -23.45 -16.12
N ARG A 161 -15.22 -23.33 -14.82
CA ARG A 161 -15.46 -22.06 -14.12
C ARG A 161 -14.43 -21.87 -13.02
N LEU A 162 -14.16 -20.62 -12.67
CA LEU A 162 -13.39 -20.30 -11.46
C LEU A 162 -14.31 -20.46 -10.24
N THR A 163 -13.79 -21.06 -9.17
CA THR A 163 -14.48 -21.11 -7.88
C THR A 163 -14.53 -19.72 -7.23
N GLU A 164 -15.52 -19.44 -6.39
CA GLU A 164 -15.62 -18.11 -5.73
C GLU A 164 -14.43 -17.85 -4.81
N GLU A 165 -13.91 -18.88 -4.15
CA GLU A 165 -12.67 -18.77 -3.37
C GLU A 165 -11.47 -18.40 -4.24
N ALA A 166 -11.38 -18.96 -5.43
CA ALA A 166 -10.32 -18.61 -6.39
C ALA A 166 -10.43 -17.17 -6.85
N LYS A 167 -11.64 -16.69 -7.18
CA LYS A 167 -11.88 -15.29 -7.55
C LYS A 167 -11.43 -14.34 -6.45
N VAL A 168 -11.82 -14.59 -5.20
CA VAL A 168 -11.40 -13.78 -4.04
C VAL A 168 -9.88 -13.80 -3.86
N ALA A 169 -9.25 -14.97 -3.99
CA ALA A 169 -7.79 -15.11 -3.85
C ALA A 169 -7.05 -14.37 -4.98
N MET A 170 -7.54 -14.48 -6.22
CA MET A 170 -6.98 -13.79 -7.39
C MET A 170 -7.11 -12.27 -7.27
N THR A 171 -8.29 -11.77 -6.87
CA THR A 171 -8.50 -10.34 -6.61
C THR A 171 -7.55 -9.82 -5.56
N ARG A 172 -7.42 -10.54 -4.43
CA ARG A 172 -6.47 -10.15 -3.37
C ARG A 172 -5.03 -10.07 -3.86
N ARG A 173 -4.62 -11.04 -4.67
CA ARG A 173 -3.27 -11.06 -5.25
C ARG A 173 -3.09 -9.89 -6.21
N ALA A 174 -4.06 -9.63 -7.09
CA ALA A 174 -4.02 -8.52 -8.02
C ALA A 174 -3.94 -7.16 -7.28
N VAL A 175 -4.75 -6.96 -6.24
CA VAL A 175 -4.69 -5.76 -5.39
C VAL A 175 -3.31 -5.60 -4.73
N SER A 176 -2.75 -6.67 -4.16
CA SER A 176 -1.44 -6.61 -3.49
C SER A 176 -0.32 -6.30 -4.48
N GLN A 177 -0.34 -6.89 -5.67
CA GLN A 177 0.62 -6.59 -6.73
C GLN A 177 0.46 -5.16 -7.25
N SER A 178 -0.80 -4.70 -7.44
CA SER A 178 -1.06 -3.32 -7.86
C SER A 178 -0.53 -2.31 -6.85
N ILE A 179 -0.70 -2.54 -5.54
CA ILE A 179 -0.16 -1.68 -4.48
C ILE A 179 1.37 -1.58 -4.60
N GLU A 180 2.05 -2.70 -4.85
CA GLU A 180 3.51 -2.71 -4.99
C GLU A 180 3.98 -1.93 -6.23
N VAL A 181 3.30 -2.13 -7.37
CA VAL A 181 3.59 -1.39 -8.61
C VAL A 181 3.32 0.10 -8.43
N ILE A 182 2.17 0.47 -7.84
CA ILE A 182 1.81 1.87 -7.57
C ILE A 182 2.86 2.52 -6.67
N ARG A 183 3.30 1.83 -5.63
CA ARG A 183 4.35 2.34 -4.73
C ARG A 183 5.62 2.67 -5.49
N ARG A 184 6.13 1.74 -6.31
CA ARG A 184 7.33 1.98 -7.13
C ARG A 184 7.16 3.18 -8.07
N ARG A 185 6.00 3.32 -8.71
CA ARG A 185 5.72 4.44 -9.62
C ARG A 185 5.74 5.80 -8.91
N ILE A 186 5.18 5.86 -7.70
CA ILE A 186 5.11 7.10 -6.92
C ILE A 186 6.46 7.41 -6.27
N ASP A 187 7.18 6.41 -5.77
CA ASP A 187 8.51 6.58 -5.17
C ASP A 187 9.50 7.19 -6.17
N GLU A 188 9.44 6.79 -7.45
CA GLU A 188 10.27 7.36 -8.50
C GLU A 188 9.96 8.83 -8.83
N THR A 189 8.76 9.32 -8.54
CA THR A 189 8.42 10.74 -8.72
C THR A 189 8.97 11.63 -7.62
N GLY A 190 9.58 11.07 -6.59
CA GLY A 190 10.11 11.80 -5.43
C GLY A 190 9.02 12.31 -4.48
N THR A 191 7.77 11.85 -4.64
CA THR A 191 6.69 12.16 -3.70
C THR A 191 7.01 11.55 -2.35
N LYS A 192 7.16 12.40 -1.33
CA LYS A 192 7.55 11.95 0.01
C LYS A 192 6.38 11.21 0.68
N GLU A 193 6.61 9.93 0.99
CA GLU A 193 5.78 9.09 1.86
C GLU A 193 4.29 8.96 1.44
N PRO A 194 4.01 8.44 0.22
CA PRO A 194 2.65 8.19 -0.19
C PRO A 194 2.00 7.12 0.70
N ALA A 195 0.79 7.38 1.16
CA ALA A 195 0.01 6.37 1.87
C ALA A 195 -0.80 5.56 0.86
N ILE A 196 -0.37 4.32 0.60
CA ILE A 196 -1.08 3.40 -0.30
C ILE A 196 -1.66 2.28 0.54
N THR A 197 -2.98 2.21 0.60
CA THR A 197 -3.69 1.25 1.46
C THR A 197 -4.77 0.52 0.69
N ARG A 198 -4.99 -0.74 1.08
CA ARG A 198 -6.11 -1.51 0.58
C ARG A 198 -7.37 -1.15 1.34
N GLN A 199 -8.49 -0.99 0.62
CA GLN A 199 -9.81 -0.80 1.17
C GLN A 199 -10.78 -1.87 0.64
N GLY A 200 -11.36 -2.66 1.53
CA GLY A 200 -12.21 -3.77 1.11
C GLY A 200 -11.44 -4.90 0.41
N VAL A 201 -12.07 -5.52 -0.59
CA VAL A 201 -11.51 -6.68 -1.32
C VAL A 201 -10.74 -6.24 -2.56
N ASP A 202 -11.22 -5.22 -3.27
CA ASP A 202 -10.86 -4.86 -4.66
C ASP A 202 -10.44 -3.40 -4.83
N ARG A 203 -10.38 -2.59 -3.74
CA ARG A 203 -10.08 -1.16 -3.82
C ARG A 203 -8.71 -0.83 -3.25
N ILE A 204 -8.09 0.20 -3.85
CA ILE A 204 -6.81 0.76 -3.45
C ILE A 204 -7.00 2.26 -3.25
N VAL A 205 -6.61 2.75 -2.09
CA VAL A 205 -6.56 4.18 -1.77
C VAL A 205 -5.12 4.64 -1.88
N VAL A 206 -4.90 5.69 -2.66
CA VAL A 206 -3.61 6.35 -2.84
C VAL A 206 -3.73 7.78 -2.33
N GLN A 207 -2.94 8.13 -1.35
CA GLN A 207 -2.80 9.49 -0.84
C GLN A 207 -1.37 9.95 -1.12
N ALA A 208 -1.23 11.02 -1.85
CA ALA A 208 0.04 11.63 -2.21
C ALA A 208 0.11 13.05 -1.60
N PRO A 209 0.64 13.18 -0.36
CA PRO A 209 0.82 14.48 0.27
C PRO A 209 1.81 15.34 -0.54
N GLY A 210 1.50 16.62 -0.71
CA GLY A 210 2.32 17.56 -1.45
C GLY A 210 2.21 17.50 -2.98
N GLU A 211 1.58 16.45 -3.56
CA GLU A 211 1.28 16.41 -5.00
C GLU A 211 -0.08 17.07 -5.28
N SER A 212 -0.03 18.24 -5.87
CA SER A 212 -1.22 19.04 -6.15
C SER A 212 -1.89 18.74 -7.49
N ASP A 213 -1.21 17.99 -8.39
CA ASP A 213 -1.76 17.60 -9.69
C ASP A 213 -2.30 16.14 -9.65
N PRO A 214 -3.61 15.97 -9.43
CA PRO A 214 -4.23 14.65 -9.40
C PRO A 214 -4.24 13.98 -10.78
N GLU A 215 -4.22 14.73 -11.88
CA GLU A 215 -4.24 14.17 -13.22
C GLU A 215 -2.87 13.53 -13.57
N LYS A 216 -1.77 14.14 -13.14
CA LYS A 216 -0.44 13.53 -13.24
C LYS A 216 -0.37 12.22 -12.46
N LEU A 217 -0.85 12.23 -11.21
CA LEU A 217 -0.89 11.04 -10.37
C LEU A 217 -1.79 9.95 -10.99
N LYS A 218 -2.92 10.32 -11.55
CA LYS A 218 -3.85 9.41 -12.23
C LYS A 218 -3.23 8.79 -13.48
N ARG A 219 -2.52 9.55 -14.30
CA ARG A 219 -1.77 9.02 -15.46
C ARG A 219 -0.73 8.01 -15.03
N LEU A 220 0.11 8.33 -14.04
CA LEU A 220 1.17 7.45 -13.56
C LEU A 220 0.65 6.17 -12.92
N VAL A 221 -0.42 6.28 -12.12
CA VAL A 221 -0.96 5.15 -11.38
C VAL A 221 -1.92 4.31 -12.22
N GLY A 222 -2.75 4.96 -13.07
CA GLY A 222 -3.85 4.32 -13.77
C GLY A 222 -3.46 3.52 -15.02
N GLN A 223 -2.31 3.81 -15.65
CA GLN A 223 -1.86 3.08 -16.83
C GLN A 223 -1.43 1.66 -16.45
N THR A 224 -1.90 0.67 -17.22
CA THR A 224 -1.51 -0.74 -17.00
C THR A 224 -0.04 -0.96 -17.30
N ALA A 225 0.53 -0.26 -18.26
CA ALA A 225 1.92 -0.34 -18.71
C ALA A 225 2.33 -1.77 -19.13
N ARG A 226 1.43 -2.48 -19.75
CA ARG A 226 1.68 -3.84 -20.26
C ARG A 226 2.48 -3.77 -21.56
N LEU A 227 3.78 -3.90 -21.44
CA LEU A 227 4.69 -3.92 -22.58
C LEU A 227 4.79 -5.33 -23.16
N THR A 228 4.63 -5.45 -24.50
CA THR A 228 4.85 -6.70 -25.21
C THR A 228 5.60 -6.44 -26.52
N PHE A 229 6.45 -7.39 -26.91
CA PHE A 229 7.16 -7.38 -28.17
C PHE A 229 6.54 -8.44 -29.08
N GLN A 230 5.98 -8.05 -30.20
CA GLN A 230 5.20 -8.91 -31.10
C GLN A 230 5.71 -8.77 -32.53
N MET A 231 5.65 -9.86 -33.31
CA MET A 231 5.97 -9.77 -34.75
C MET A 231 4.86 -9.05 -35.53
N VAL A 232 5.25 -8.17 -36.42
CA VAL A 232 4.31 -7.61 -37.40
C VAL A 232 3.91 -8.72 -38.40
N ASP A 233 2.63 -8.79 -38.67
CA ASP A 233 2.09 -9.72 -39.69
C ASP A 233 1.90 -8.97 -40.99
N GLU A 234 2.80 -9.21 -41.95
CA GLU A 234 2.81 -8.56 -43.25
C GLU A 234 2.02 -9.35 -44.32
N THR A 235 1.30 -10.41 -43.92
CA THR A 235 0.53 -11.25 -44.86
C THR A 235 -0.68 -10.55 -45.43
N VAL A 236 -1.25 -9.58 -44.71
CA VAL A 236 -2.40 -8.76 -45.16
C VAL A 236 -2.07 -7.29 -44.88
N PRO A 237 -2.31 -6.40 -45.88
CA PRO A 237 -2.13 -4.97 -45.67
C PRO A 237 -3.02 -4.44 -44.54
N PRO A 238 -2.54 -3.49 -43.69
CA PRO A 238 -3.31 -2.94 -42.57
C PRO A 238 -4.67 -2.37 -42.97
N VAL A 239 -4.79 -1.82 -44.17
CA VAL A 239 -6.06 -1.28 -44.74
C VAL A 239 -7.10 -2.39 -44.98
N GLU A 240 -6.68 -3.56 -45.47
CA GLU A 240 -7.57 -4.70 -45.65
C GLU A 240 -7.92 -5.36 -44.29
N ALA A 241 -6.97 -5.38 -43.36
CA ALA A 241 -7.22 -5.85 -42.01
C ALA A 241 -8.25 -4.96 -41.28
N ALA A 242 -8.20 -3.64 -41.48
CA ALA A 242 -9.20 -2.68 -40.98
C ALA A 242 -10.59 -2.89 -41.61
N ALA A 243 -10.65 -3.40 -42.83
CA ALA A 243 -11.90 -3.78 -43.49
C ALA A 243 -12.47 -5.14 -43.02
N GLY A 244 -11.85 -5.77 -42.00
CA GLY A 244 -12.33 -7.01 -41.37
C GLY A 244 -11.60 -8.29 -41.80
N ARG A 245 -10.59 -8.23 -42.68
CA ARG A 245 -9.77 -9.38 -43.10
C ARG A 245 -8.58 -9.62 -42.14
N ILE A 246 -8.87 -10.01 -40.92
CA ILE A 246 -7.80 -10.30 -39.91
C ILE A 246 -7.48 -11.79 -39.97
N PRO A 247 -6.21 -12.20 -40.24
CA PRO A 247 -5.79 -13.58 -40.21
C PRO A 247 -5.94 -14.21 -38.81
N PRO A 248 -6.24 -15.52 -38.73
CA PRO A 248 -6.29 -16.23 -37.49
C PRO A 248 -4.94 -16.15 -36.74
N GLY A 249 -4.96 -15.68 -35.48
CA GLY A 249 -3.75 -15.52 -34.64
C GLY A 249 -3.10 -14.14 -34.75
N SER A 250 -3.67 -13.21 -35.49
CA SER A 250 -3.23 -11.82 -35.56
C SER A 250 -4.27 -10.87 -34.99
N VAL A 251 -3.87 -9.66 -34.65
CA VAL A 251 -4.70 -8.58 -34.13
C VAL A 251 -4.26 -7.26 -34.75
N LEU A 252 -5.23 -6.41 -35.06
CA LEU A 252 -4.98 -5.06 -35.57
C LEU A 252 -4.92 -4.11 -34.39
N LEU A 253 -3.80 -3.38 -34.27
CA LEU A 253 -3.56 -2.43 -33.18
C LEU A 253 -3.36 -1.02 -33.75
N GLU A 254 -3.78 -0.01 -32.98
CA GLU A 254 -3.55 1.39 -33.30
C GLU A 254 -2.08 1.77 -33.11
N GLN A 255 -1.53 2.58 -34.02
CA GLN A 255 -0.21 3.20 -33.91
C GLN A 255 -0.36 4.72 -33.87
N PRO A 256 -0.56 5.33 -32.71
CA PRO A 256 -0.65 6.78 -32.59
C PRO A 256 0.71 7.43 -32.87
N GLY A 257 0.70 8.52 -33.66
CA GLY A 257 1.90 9.35 -33.90
C GLY A 257 2.70 9.05 -35.16
N GLN A 258 2.32 8.06 -35.99
CA GLN A 258 2.93 7.86 -37.31
C GLN A 258 1.96 8.28 -38.42
N PRO A 259 2.20 9.44 -39.11
CA PRO A 259 1.40 9.83 -40.25
C PRO A 259 1.54 8.80 -41.38
N GLY A 260 0.43 8.20 -41.81
CA GLY A 260 0.42 7.23 -42.91
C GLY A 260 0.18 5.77 -42.53
N GLU A 261 0.51 5.34 -41.32
CA GLU A 261 0.21 3.98 -40.83
C GLU A 261 -0.51 4.04 -39.47
N PRO A 262 -1.82 4.37 -39.43
CA PRO A 262 -2.55 4.49 -38.15
C PRO A 262 -2.80 3.14 -37.49
N PHE A 263 -2.64 2.03 -38.18
CA PHE A 263 -2.85 0.68 -37.71
C PHE A 263 -1.71 -0.25 -38.12
N VAL A 264 -1.34 -1.18 -37.25
CA VAL A 264 -0.37 -2.25 -37.53
C VAL A 264 -1.00 -3.59 -37.18
N LEU A 265 -0.91 -4.55 -38.11
CA LEU A 265 -1.32 -5.93 -37.86
C LEU A 265 -0.19 -6.67 -37.18
N VAL A 266 -0.42 -7.21 -35.98
CA VAL A 266 0.60 -7.92 -35.19
C VAL A 266 0.13 -9.33 -34.84
N ARG A 267 1.06 -10.26 -34.66
CA ARG A 267 0.77 -11.61 -34.17
C ARG A 267 0.45 -11.55 -32.68
N ARG A 268 -0.63 -12.20 -32.23
CA ARG A 268 -1.05 -12.21 -30.83
C ARG A 268 0.01 -12.76 -29.88
N ARG A 269 0.85 -13.69 -30.34
CA ARG A 269 1.89 -14.29 -29.52
C ARG A 269 3.03 -13.29 -29.34
N ALA A 270 3.22 -12.85 -28.11
CA ALA A 270 4.37 -12.04 -27.74
C ALA A 270 5.67 -12.86 -27.82
N LEU A 271 6.73 -12.23 -28.28
CA LEU A 271 8.10 -12.76 -28.28
C LEU A 271 8.69 -12.68 -26.88
N VAL A 272 8.55 -11.50 -26.28
CA VAL A 272 9.00 -11.15 -24.91
C VAL A 272 7.98 -10.19 -24.32
N THR A 273 7.84 -10.19 -23.01
CA THR A 273 6.96 -9.28 -22.27
C THR A 273 7.78 -8.33 -21.38
N GLY A 274 7.16 -7.25 -20.93
CA GLY A 274 7.76 -6.29 -20.01
C GLY A 274 8.18 -6.88 -18.68
N ASP A 275 7.64 -8.03 -18.28
CA ASP A 275 8.04 -8.74 -17.05
C ASP A 275 9.52 -9.17 -17.07
N ASN A 276 10.12 -9.28 -18.25
CA ASN A 276 11.52 -9.61 -18.44
C ASN A 276 12.44 -8.38 -18.45
N LEU A 277 11.93 -7.17 -18.24
CA LEU A 277 12.75 -5.97 -18.16
C LEU A 277 13.44 -5.86 -16.80
N THR A 278 14.73 -5.57 -16.83
CA THR A 278 15.53 -5.29 -15.63
C THR A 278 15.83 -3.81 -15.48
N LYS A 279 15.93 -3.08 -16.61
CA LYS A 279 16.20 -1.64 -16.65
C LYS A 279 15.37 -0.98 -17.74
N ALA A 280 14.98 0.26 -17.49
CA ALA A 280 14.40 1.15 -18.48
C ALA A 280 14.79 2.59 -18.11
N ASP A 281 15.59 3.25 -18.95
CA ASP A 281 16.12 4.58 -18.67
C ASP A 281 15.79 5.53 -19.81
N PRO A 282 15.42 6.79 -19.50
CA PRO A 282 15.24 7.80 -20.53
C PRO A 282 16.60 8.15 -21.15
N GLY A 283 16.62 8.41 -22.43
CA GLY A 283 17.83 8.77 -23.17
C GLY A 283 17.49 9.51 -24.45
N PHE A 284 18.45 9.59 -25.33
CA PHE A 284 18.26 10.16 -26.65
C PHE A 284 18.71 9.16 -27.72
N ASP A 285 17.98 9.12 -28.80
CA ASP A 285 18.37 8.34 -29.98
C ASP A 285 19.67 8.94 -30.56
N GLN A 286 20.69 8.10 -30.73
CA GLN A 286 22.01 8.56 -31.20
C GLN A 286 21.99 9.00 -32.66
N GLN A 287 21.00 8.59 -33.47
CA GLN A 287 20.89 8.92 -34.89
C GLN A 287 20.01 10.15 -35.14
N SER A 288 18.85 10.21 -34.45
CA SER A 288 17.89 11.32 -34.63
C SER A 288 18.05 12.44 -33.61
N GLY A 289 18.68 12.18 -32.46
CA GLY A 289 18.75 13.12 -31.34
C GLY A 289 17.42 13.29 -30.60
N GLU A 290 16.40 12.51 -30.94
CA GLU A 290 15.09 12.57 -30.32
C GLU A 290 15.06 11.82 -28.97
N PRO A 291 14.19 12.23 -28.02
CA PRO A 291 14.01 11.51 -26.79
C PRO A 291 13.56 10.05 -27.03
N ALA A 292 14.17 9.11 -26.31
CA ALA A 292 13.92 7.68 -26.43
C ALA A 292 14.04 7.01 -25.06
N VAL A 293 13.58 5.76 -24.96
CA VAL A 293 13.74 4.95 -23.74
C VAL A 293 14.60 3.74 -24.05
N THR A 294 15.76 3.64 -23.40
CA THR A 294 16.63 2.47 -23.47
C THR A 294 16.15 1.41 -22.47
N PHE A 295 16.23 0.15 -22.85
CA PHE A 295 15.82 -0.94 -21.96
C PHE A 295 16.80 -2.12 -22.00
N GLN A 296 16.76 -2.94 -20.94
CA GLN A 296 17.53 -4.16 -20.83
C GLN A 296 16.66 -5.30 -20.30
N PHE A 297 16.73 -6.47 -20.95
CA PHE A 297 16.08 -7.69 -20.50
C PHE A 297 16.92 -8.46 -19.48
N ASP A 298 16.24 -9.31 -18.70
CA ASP A 298 16.86 -10.36 -17.91
C ASP A 298 17.44 -11.46 -18.81
N GLY A 299 18.16 -12.42 -18.22
CA GLY A 299 18.77 -13.51 -18.97
C GLY A 299 17.77 -14.38 -19.75
N THR A 300 16.51 -14.46 -19.31
CA THR A 300 15.45 -15.24 -20.00
C THR A 300 14.89 -14.47 -21.17
N GLY A 301 14.54 -13.20 -20.97
CA GLY A 301 14.09 -12.30 -22.03
C GLY A 301 15.16 -12.06 -23.09
N ALA A 302 16.42 -11.87 -22.70
CA ALA A 302 17.54 -11.72 -23.62
C ALA A 302 17.70 -12.94 -24.55
N ARG A 303 17.64 -14.15 -24.01
CA ARG A 303 17.70 -15.38 -24.83
C ARG A 303 16.50 -15.54 -25.77
N ALA A 304 15.30 -15.22 -25.29
CA ALA A 304 14.08 -15.27 -26.11
C ALA A 304 14.13 -14.23 -27.22
N PHE A 305 14.56 -12.99 -26.91
CA PHE A 305 14.70 -11.92 -27.86
C PHE A 305 15.81 -12.15 -28.89
N ALA A 306 16.97 -12.69 -28.43
CA ALA A 306 18.07 -13.09 -29.31
C ALA A 306 17.64 -14.13 -30.34
N ARG A 307 16.92 -15.18 -29.89
CA ARG A 307 16.38 -16.22 -30.80
C ARG A 307 15.39 -15.59 -31.80
N ALA A 308 14.43 -14.85 -31.28
CA ALA A 308 13.41 -14.23 -32.13
C ALA A 308 14.00 -13.25 -33.15
N SER A 309 14.99 -12.44 -32.77
CA SER A 309 15.67 -11.53 -33.68
C SER A 309 16.52 -12.25 -34.72
N THR A 310 17.20 -13.36 -34.34
CA THR A 310 17.98 -14.17 -35.29
C THR A 310 17.11 -14.85 -36.36
N GLU A 311 15.95 -15.40 -35.94
CA GLU A 311 15.03 -16.08 -36.85
C GLU A 311 14.25 -15.12 -37.78
N ASN A 312 14.22 -13.84 -37.47
CA ASN A 312 13.37 -12.85 -38.16
C ASN A 312 14.15 -11.59 -38.61
N VAL A 313 15.42 -11.73 -38.96
CA VAL A 313 16.20 -10.63 -39.58
C VAL A 313 15.50 -10.15 -40.86
N GLY A 314 15.42 -8.85 -41.04
CA GLY A 314 14.72 -8.19 -42.14
C GLY A 314 13.21 -7.97 -41.94
N LYS A 315 12.59 -8.58 -40.91
CA LYS A 315 11.17 -8.38 -40.61
C LYS A 315 10.98 -7.31 -39.56
N ARG A 316 9.75 -6.76 -39.51
CA ARG A 316 9.35 -5.77 -38.50
C ARG A 316 8.85 -6.46 -37.24
N PHE A 317 9.17 -5.89 -36.09
CA PHE A 317 8.52 -6.23 -34.82
C PHE A 317 7.90 -4.98 -34.19
N ALA A 318 6.79 -5.16 -33.53
CA ALA A 318 6.07 -4.08 -32.87
C ALA A 318 6.36 -4.07 -31.38
N ILE A 319 6.63 -2.91 -30.83
CA ILE A 319 6.68 -2.62 -29.41
C ILE A 319 5.29 -2.11 -29.03
N VAL A 320 4.56 -2.91 -28.28
CA VAL A 320 3.15 -2.67 -27.95
C VAL A 320 3.03 -2.36 -26.45
N LEU A 321 2.40 -1.26 -26.13
CA LEU A 321 2.10 -0.82 -24.75
C LEU A 321 0.58 -0.65 -24.62
N ASP A 322 -0.06 -1.40 -23.74
CA ASP A 322 -1.50 -1.32 -23.47
C ASP A 322 -2.34 -1.36 -24.77
N ASP A 323 -2.06 -2.38 -25.61
CA ASP A 323 -2.70 -2.62 -26.92
C ASP A 323 -2.53 -1.49 -27.97
N LYS A 324 -1.54 -0.61 -27.77
CA LYS A 324 -1.13 0.41 -28.75
C LYS A 324 0.31 0.20 -29.19
N VAL A 325 0.57 0.33 -30.47
CA VAL A 325 1.92 0.22 -31.02
C VAL A 325 2.67 1.53 -30.79
N LEU A 326 3.74 1.50 -30.00
CA LEU A 326 4.64 2.65 -29.79
C LEU A 326 5.55 2.85 -31.01
N SER A 327 6.16 1.76 -31.49
CA SER A 327 6.98 1.74 -32.67
C SER A 327 7.04 0.34 -33.28
N ALA A 328 7.35 0.25 -34.58
CA ALA A 328 7.45 -1.01 -35.31
C ALA A 328 8.71 -1.05 -36.18
N PRO A 329 9.93 -1.11 -35.55
CA PRO A 329 11.21 -1.12 -36.26
C PRO A 329 11.45 -2.46 -36.97
N SER A 330 12.32 -2.43 -38.02
CA SER A 330 12.84 -3.62 -38.65
C SER A 330 14.07 -4.15 -37.94
N ILE A 331 14.17 -5.46 -37.82
CA ILE A 331 15.34 -6.15 -37.25
C ILE A 331 16.46 -6.11 -38.31
N ARG A 332 17.47 -5.28 -38.13
CA ARG A 332 18.61 -5.15 -39.07
C ARG A 332 19.63 -6.26 -38.89
N GLU A 333 19.86 -6.67 -37.66
CA GLU A 333 20.83 -7.68 -37.23
C GLU A 333 20.34 -8.42 -35.99
N PRO A 334 20.86 -9.61 -35.67
CA PRO A 334 20.53 -10.34 -34.44
C PRO A 334 20.88 -9.53 -33.19
N ILE A 335 19.91 -9.36 -32.27
CA ILE A 335 20.09 -8.59 -31.04
C ILE A 335 20.43 -9.56 -29.89
N LEU A 336 21.72 -9.85 -29.73
CA LEU A 336 22.20 -10.88 -28.79
C LEU A 336 22.33 -10.35 -27.35
N GLY A 337 22.52 -9.04 -27.18
CA GLY A 337 22.81 -8.42 -25.86
C GLY A 337 21.58 -8.22 -24.97
N GLY A 338 20.37 -8.44 -25.48
CA GLY A 338 19.13 -8.19 -24.73
C GLY A 338 18.86 -6.73 -24.39
N ASN A 339 19.60 -5.80 -25.01
CA ASN A 339 19.39 -4.36 -24.89
C ASN A 339 18.64 -3.86 -26.10
N GLY A 340 17.84 -2.82 -25.92
CA GLY A 340 17.13 -2.18 -27.00
C GLY A 340 16.74 -0.76 -26.64
N GLN A 341 16.11 -0.10 -27.63
CA GLN A 341 15.65 1.26 -27.51
C GLN A 341 14.24 1.36 -28.08
N ILE A 342 13.40 2.09 -27.38
CA ILE A 342 12.06 2.47 -27.84
C ILE A 342 12.17 3.91 -28.34
N SER A 343 12.12 4.07 -29.64
CA SER A 343 12.07 5.39 -30.30
C SER A 343 10.65 5.67 -30.78
N GLY A 344 10.27 6.93 -30.83
CA GLY A 344 8.95 7.40 -31.24
C GLY A 344 8.86 8.91 -31.06
N SER A 345 7.69 9.49 -31.30
CA SER A 345 7.45 10.92 -31.10
C SER A 345 7.33 11.26 -29.60
N PHE A 346 8.42 11.06 -28.84
CA PHE A 346 8.43 11.35 -27.40
C PHE A 346 8.91 12.77 -27.12
N THR A 347 8.31 13.39 -26.12
CA THR A 347 8.91 14.52 -25.40
C THR A 347 9.81 13.97 -24.29
N ILE A 348 10.72 14.80 -23.75
CA ILE A 348 11.57 14.43 -22.61
C ILE A 348 10.69 13.95 -21.45
N GLU A 349 9.58 14.63 -21.23
CA GLU A 349 8.63 14.31 -20.13
C GLU A 349 7.94 12.96 -20.34
N SER A 350 7.42 12.69 -21.56
CA SER A 350 6.78 11.41 -21.88
C SER A 350 7.76 10.23 -21.90
N ALA A 351 9.02 10.45 -22.29
CA ALA A 351 10.06 9.43 -22.21
C ALA A 351 10.40 9.09 -20.74
N ASN A 352 10.49 10.11 -19.86
CA ASN A 352 10.67 9.90 -18.42
C ASN A 352 9.49 9.15 -17.80
N GLU A 353 8.24 9.53 -18.11
CA GLU A 353 7.05 8.84 -17.63
C GLU A 353 7.04 7.37 -18.09
N LEU A 354 7.32 7.12 -19.35
CA LEU A 354 7.40 5.76 -19.89
C LEU A 354 8.48 4.93 -19.20
N ALA A 355 9.68 5.47 -19.02
CA ALA A 355 10.76 4.78 -18.33
C ALA A 355 10.37 4.42 -16.89
N THR A 356 9.73 5.34 -16.17
CA THR A 356 9.20 5.11 -14.82
C THR A 356 8.15 3.99 -14.80
N LEU A 357 7.20 4.01 -15.74
CA LEU A 357 6.18 2.98 -15.86
C LEU A 357 6.78 1.59 -16.13
N LEU A 358 7.77 1.52 -17.02
CA LEU A 358 8.44 0.27 -17.39
C LEU A 358 9.30 -0.30 -16.24
N ARG A 359 10.02 0.55 -15.48
CA ARG A 359 10.79 0.12 -14.30
C ARG A 359 9.89 -0.41 -13.19
N ALA A 360 8.79 0.27 -12.95
CA ALA A 360 7.83 -0.14 -11.91
C ALA A 360 7.08 -1.43 -12.27
N GLY A 361 6.98 -1.72 -13.57
CA GLY A 361 6.29 -2.89 -14.10
C GLY A 361 4.80 -2.70 -14.39
N ALA A 362 4.20 -3.71 -15.00
CA ALA A 362 2.80 -3.71 -15.40
C ALA A 362 1.87 -3.96 -14.21
N LEU A 363 0.70 -3.31 -14.25
CA LEU A 363 -0.40 -3.65 -13.36
C LEU A 363 -1.04 -4.97 -13.80
N PRO A 364 -1.44 -5.84 -12.87
CA PRO A 364 -2.09 -7.12 -13.19
C PRO A 364 -3.49 -6.96 -13.78
N ALA A 365 -4.13 -5.80 -13.55
CA ALA A 365 -5.43 -5.44 -14.08
C ALA A 365 -5.56 -3.91 -14.20
N PRO A 366 -6.43 -3.40 -15.08
CA PRO A 366 -6.77 -1.99 -15.15
C PRO A 366 -7.33 -1.48 -13.81
N LEU A 367 -7.08 -0.20 -13.53
CA LEU A 367 -7.57 0.50 -12.36
C LEU A 367 -8.62 1.54 -12.78
N LYS A 368 -9.82 1.42 -12.24
CA LYS A 368 -10.90 2.39 -12.44
C LYS A 368 -10.91 3.39 -11.31
N VAL A 369 -10.85 4.69 -11.62
CA VAL A 369 -10.98 5.76 -10.62
C VAL A 369 -12.41 5.80 -10.11
N MET A 370 -12.59 5.59 -8.81
CA MET A 370 -13.88 5.64 -8.12
C MET A 370 -14.09 6.98 -7.42
N GLU A 371 -13.01 7.54 -6.88
CA GLU A 371 -13.07 8.78 -6.14
C GLU A 371 -11.76 9.56 -6.34
N GLN A 372 -11.88 10.88 -6.51
CA GLN A 372 -10.77 11.81 -6.61
C GLN A 372 -11.08 13.01 -5.72
N ARG A 373 -10.13 13.36 -4.84
CA ARG A 373 -10.19 14.56 -4.01
C ARG A 373 -8.83 15.25 -4.03
N THR A 374 -8.84 16.57 -4.04
CA THR A 374 -7.62 17.37 -3.92
C THR A 374 -7.79 18.32 -2.75
N VAL A 375 -6.79 18.36 -1.89
CA VAL A 375 -6.72 19.29 -0.77
C VAL A 375 -5.64 20.32 -1.07
N GLY A 376 -6.03 21.60 -1.14
CA GLY A 376 -5.08 22.68 -1.37
C GLY A 376 -4.13 22.85 -0.17
N PRO A 377 -2.85 23.19 -0.41
CA PRO A 377 -1.87 23.39 0.68
C PRO A 377 -2.24 24.51 1.64
N GLU A 378 -3.04 25.49 1.20
CA GLU A 378 -3.51 26.59 2.05
C GLU A 378 -4.49 26.10 3.12
N LEU A 379 -5.43 25.23 2.75
CA LEU A 379 -6.38 24.61 3.69
C LEU A 379 -5.65 23.80 4.77
N GLY A 380 -4.59 23.12 4.39
CA GLY A 380 -3.77 22.37 5.33
C GLY A 380 -3.06 23.29 6.33
N ARG A 381 -2.45 24.38 5.87
CA ARG A 381 -1.81 25.39 6.75
C ARG A 381 -2.79 26.04 7.71
N ASP A 382 -3.97 26.42 7.23
CA ASP A 382 -5.01 27.00 8.07
C ASP A 382 -5.48 26.02 9.14
N SER A 383 -5.63 24.75 8.79
CA SER A 383 -5.97 23.67 9.71
C SER A 383 -4.89 23.45 10.78
N ILE A 384 -3.61 23.49 10.41
CA ILE A 384 -2.48 23.40 11.36
C ILE A 384 -2.50 24.60 12.32
N ASN A 385 -2.64 25.82 11.80
CA ASN A 385 -2.66 27.04 12.62
C ASN A 385 -3.84 27.05 13.58
N ALA A 386 -5.04 26.69 13.11
CA ALA A 386 -6.23 26.59 13.95
C ALA A 386 -6.06 25.50 15.03
N GLY A 387 -5.55 24.32 14.66
CA GLY A 387 -5.29 23.22 15.58
C GLY A 387 -4.21 23.56 16.63
N ALA A 388 -3.11 24.19 16.21
CA ALA A 388 -2.05 24.67 17.12
C ALA A 388 -2.58 25.73 18.10
N THR A 389 -3.35 26.71 17.61
CA THR A 389 -3.97 27.74 18.45
C THR A 389 -4.93 27.12 19.45
N ALA A 390 -5.81 26.21 19.03
CA ALA A 390 -6.71 25.48 19.93
C ALA A 390 -5.96 24.67 20.98
N GLY A 391 -4.88 23.98 20.58
CA GLY A 391 -4.01 23.21 21.48
C GLY A 391 -3.31 24.09 22.54
N ILE A 392 -2.80 25.25 22.14
CA ILE A 392 -2.18 26.23 23.07
C ILE A 392 -3.22 26.77 24.05
N ILE A 393 -4.40 27.15 23.58
CA ILE A 393 -5.48 27.64 24.45
C ILE A 393 -5.89 26.54 25.44
N ALA A 394 -6.11 25.32 24.98
CA ALA A 394 -6.45 24.19 25.85
C ALA A 394 -5.36 23.95 26.91
N MET A 395 -4.08 23.97 26.52
CA MET A 395 -2.95 23.81 27.46
C MET A 395 -2.92 24.92 28.51
N LEU A 396 -3.10 26.18 28.12
CA LEU A 396 -3.13 27.33 29.05
C LEU A 396 -4.29 27.22 30.05
N LEU A 397 -5.49 26.86 29.58
CA LEU A 397 -6.64 26.64 30.44
C LEU A 397 -6.42 25.51 31.44
N ILE A 398 -5.83 24.39 31.01
CA ILE A 398 -5.50 23.27 31.87
C ILE A 398 -4.43 23.65 32.90
N VAL A 399 -3.38 24.36 32.50
CA VAL A 399 -2.35 24.87 33.40
C VAL A 399 -2.96 25.78 34.47
N ALA A 400 -3.79 26.73 34.05
CA ALA A 400 -4.49 27.64 34.98
C ALA A 400 -5.39 26.85 35.95
N PHE A 401 -6.20 25.93 35.44
CA PHE A 401 -7.07 25.08 36.26
C PHE A 401 -6.26 24.26 37.28
N MET A 402 -5.19 23.59 36.85
CA MET A 402 -4.38 22.75 37.76
C MET A 402 -3.69 23.54 38.87
N ILE A 403 -3.19 24.74 38.56
CA ILE A 403 -2.58 25.61 39.59
C ILE A 403 -3.64 26.13 40.57
N LEU A 404 -4.82 26.54 40.06
CA LEU A 404 -5.89 27.05 40.90
C LEU A 404 -6.53 25.98 41.80
N ALA A 405 -6.71 24.74 41.27
CA ALA A 405 -7.37 23.67 42.00
C ALA A 405 -6.42 22.89 42.96
N TYR A 406 -5.15 22.70 42.55
CA TYR A 406 -4.19 21.83 43.27
C TYR A 406 -2.90 22.54 43.74
N GLY A 407 -2.87 23.86 43.60
CA GLY A 407 -1.75 24.68 44.01
C GLY A 407 -0.48 24.47 43.16
N LEU A 408 0.57 25.20 43.50
CA LEU A 408 1.81 25.22 42.71
C LEU A 408 2.56 23.87 42.72
N VAL A 409 2.45 23.09 43.80
CA VAL A 409 3.21 21.84 43.96
C VAL A 409 2.56 20.70 43.13
N PHE A 410 1.33 20.34 43.47
CA PHE A 410 0.63 19.24 42.79
C PHE A 410 0.21 19.62 41.36
N GLY A 411 -0.23 20.88 41.16
CA GLY A 411 -0.45 21.41 39.85
C GLY A 411 0.82 21.41 38.98
N GLY A 412 1.97 21.84 39.54
CA GLY A 412 3.27 21.80 38.86
C GLY A 412 3.72 20.38 38.49
N ILE A 413 3.52 19.40 39.39
CA ILE A 413 3.81 17.98 39.08
C ILE A 413 2.94 17.47 37.94
N ALA A 414 1.66 17.79 37.95
CA ALA A 414 0.74 17.39 36.88
C ALA A 414 1.08 18.05 35.52
N ILE A 415 1.44 19.33 35.51
CA ILE A 415 1.86 20.06 34.32
C ILE A 415 3.16 19.46 33.75
N LEU A 416 4.13 19.12 34.61
CA LEU A 416 5.36 18.45 34.19
C LEU A 416 5.06 17.06 33.58
N ALA A 417 4.18 16.28 34.23
CA ALA A 417 3.75 14.99 33.70
C ALA A 417 3.05 15.12 32.35
N LEU A 418 2.20 16.13 32.18
CA LEU A 418 1.51 16.44 30.94
C LEU A 418 2.48 16.85 29.82
N THR A 419 3.46 17.70 30.15
CA THR A 419 4.49 18.12 29.16
C THR A 419 5.31 16.91 28.69
N VAL A 420 5.73 16.06 29.59
CA VAL A 420 6.44 14.82 29.22
C VAL A 420 5.53 13.87 28.43
N ASN A 421 4.26 13.78 28.76
CA ASN A 421 3.29 12.99 28.00
C ASN A 421 3.20 13.45 26.53
N LEU A 422 3.10 14.76 26.29
CA LEU A 422 3.06 15.32 24.94
C LEU A 422 4.35 14.99 24.17
N ILE A 423 5.51 15.12 24.82
CA ILE A 423 6.81 14.75 24.24
C ILE A 423 6.82 13.26 23.88
N LEU A 424 6.34 12.38 24.75
CA LEU A 424 6.28 10.94 24.51
C LEU A 424 5.32 10.57 23.38
N ILE A 425 4.18 11.27 23.26
CA ILE A 425 3.26 11.06 22.12
C ILE A 425 3.96 11.37 20.81
N LEU A 426 4.60 12.55 20.71
CA LEU A 426 5.33 12.96 19.50
C LEU A 426 6.49 11.98 19.18
N ALA A 427 7.24 11.58 20.20
CA ALA A 427 8.30 10.59 20.04
C ALA A 427 7.78 9.24 19.54
N ALA A 428 6.72 8.72 20.11
CA ALA A 428 6.14 7.45 19.72
C ALA A 428 5.55 7.51 18.29
N MET A 429 4.89 8.61 17.93
CA MET A 429 4.41 8.83 16.56
C MET A 429 5.57 8.84 15.56
N THR A 430 6.67 9.52 15.89
CA THR A 430 7.85 9.56 15.03
C THR A 430 8.50 8.18 14.87
N MET A 431 8.62 7.41 15.97
CA MET A 431 9.20 6.06 15.95
C MET A 431 8.40 5.06 15.12
N VAL A 432 7.08 5.12 15.22
CA VAL A 432 6.16 4.21 14.50
C VAL A 432 5.90 4.68 13.07
N GLY A 433 6.29 5.92 12.71
CA GLY A 433 5.97 6.52 11.42
C GLY A 433 4.47 6.79 11.27
N ALA A 434 3.78 7.11 12.36
CA ALA A 434 2.36 7.40 12.32
C ALA A 434 2.08 8.74 11.64
N THR A 435 1.00 8.80 10.85
CA THR A 435 0.61 10.01 10.13
C THR A 435 -0.32 10.86 11.00
N LEU A 436 0.06 12.10 11.26
CA LEU A 436 -0.77 13.10 11.94
C LEU A 436 -1.79 13.67 10.94
N THR A 437 -3.07 13.52 11.26
CA THR A 437 -4.20 14.05 10.47
C THR A 437 -4.93 15.12 11.26
N LEU A 438 -5.85 15.88 10.64
CA LEU A 438 -6.67 16.87 11.35
C LEU A 438 -7.48 16.25 12.51
N PRO A 439 -8.19 15.11 12.35
CA PRO A 439 -8.75 14.37 13.48
C PRO A 439 -7.69 13.87 14.47
N GLY A 440 -6.47 13.58 14.01
CA GLY A 440 -5.34 13.22 14.87
C GLY A 440 -4.94 14.35 15.82
N ILE A 441 -4.94 15.61 15.35
CA ILE A 441 -4.75 16.79 16.22
C ILE A 441 -5.86 16.88 17.28
N ALA A 442 -7.12 16.65 16.89
CA ALA A 442 -8.22 16.58 17.86
C ALA A 442 -8.02 15.45 18.88
N GLY A 443 -7.51 14.31 18.45
CA GLY A 443 -7.10 13.20 19.33
C GLY A 443 -5.99 13.58 20.32
N LEU A 444 -5.00 14.36 19.88
CA LEU A 444 -3.96 14.91 20.78
C LEU A 444 -4.57 15.82 21.86
N ILE A 445 -5.45 16.74 21.47
CA ILE A 445 -6.11 17.64 22.42
C ILE A 445 -6.97 16.85 23.41
N LEU A 446 -7.70 15.85 22.95
CA LEU A 446 -8.48 14.95 23.81
C LEU A 446 -7.60 14.20 24.81
N THR A 447 -6.46 13.67 24.37
CA THR A 447 -5.53 12.93 25.25
C THR A 447 -4.84 13.82 26.27
N ILE A 448 -4.64 15.12 25.98
CA ILE A 448 -4.17 16.12 26.95
C ILE A 448 -5.17 16.21 28.12
N GLY A 449 -6.48 16.31 27.84
CA GLY A 449 -7.51 16.29 28.86
C GLY A 449 -7.52 15.00 29.68
N ALA A 450 -7.54 13.86 29.01
CA ALA A 450 -7.57 12.55 29.66
C ALA A 450 -6.32 12.28 30.56
N ALA A 451 -5.15 12.78 30.17
CA ALA A 451 -3.93 12.66 30.96
C ALA A 451 -4.00 13.47 32.27
N VAL A 452 -4.64 14.64 32.23
CA VAL A 452 -4.87 15.46 33.42
C VAL A 452 -5.91 14.84 34.33
N ASP A 453 -7.02 14.29 33.79
CA ASP A 453 -8.05 13.61 34.57
C ASP A 453 -7.48 12.47 35.45
N ALA A 454 -6.52 11.71 34.94
CA ALA A 454 -5.84 10.69 35.70
C ALA A 454 -5.11 11.26 36.94
N ASN A 455 -4.41 12.40 36.78
CA ASN A 455 -3.75 13.08 37.88
C ASN A 455 -4.75 13.68 38.89
N VAL A 456 -5.82 14.30 38.38
CA VAL A 456 -6.92 14.82 39.21
C VAL A 456 -7.51 13.72 40.09
N LEU A 457 -7.85 12.58 39.47
CA LEU A 457 -8.41 11.45 40.21
C LEU A 457 -7.45 10.94 41.29
N ILE A 458 -6.14 10.85 41.00
CA ILE A 458 -5.14 10.46 41.99
C ILE A 458 -5.10 11.46 43.15
N TYR A 459 -5.12 12.77 42.90
CA TYR A 459 -5.05 13.81 43.94
C TYR A 459 -6.31 13.85 44.77
N GLU A 460 -7.49 13.74 44.18
CA GLU A 460 -8.73 13.67 44.94
C GLU A 460 -8.81 12.44 45.83
N ARG A 461 -8.35 11.28 45.36
CA ARG A 461 -8.26 10.08 46.22
C ARG A 461 -7.26 10.26 47.35
N MET A 462 -6.15 10.98 47.15
CA MET A 462 -5.24 11.32 48.24
C MET A 462 -5.90 12.27 49.27
N ARG A 463 -6.64 13.27 48.80
CA ARG A 463 -7.41 14.22 49.64
C ARG A 463 -8.47 13.50 50.48
N GLU A 464 -9.25 12.60 49.85
CA GLU A 464 -10.24 11.77 50.56
C GLU A 464 -9.62 10.94 51.69
N GLU A 465 -8.48 10.28 51.42
CA GLU A 465 -7.79 9.44 52.41
C GLU A 465 -7.18 10.27 53.57
N GLU A 466 -6.72 11.49 53.32
CA GLU A 466 -6.26 12.41 54.35
C GLU A 466 -7.42 12.92 55.22
N LEU A 467 -8.54 13.28 54.60
CA LEU A 467 -9.77 13.70 55.31
C LEU A 467 -10.36 12.55 56.15
N ALA A 468 -10.16 11.30 55.72
CA ALA A 468 -10.51 10.12 56.52
C ALA A 468 -9.60 9.88 57.72
N GLY A 469 -8.65 10.81 58.01
CA GLY A 469 -7.77 10.77 59.20
C GLY A 469 -6.48 9.97 59.06
N ARG A 470 -6.11 9.56 57.84
CA ARG A 470 -4.82 8.90 57.58
C ARG A 470 -3.67 9.90 57.62
N SER A 471 -2.50 9.45 58.03
CA SER A 471 -1.30 10.28 57.91
C SER A 471 -0.99 10.56 56.43
N THR A 472 -0.40 11.71 56.13
CA THR A 472 -0.06 12.17 54.75
C THR A 472 0.66 11.08 53.94
N ALA A 473 1.60 10.33 54.55
CA ALA A 473 2.29 9.23 53.86
C ALA A 473 1.36 8.07 53.48
N LEU A 474 0.43 7.69 54.39
CA LEU A 474 -0.55 6.64 54.13
C LEU A 474 -1.64 7.10 53.16
N ALA A 475 -2.04 8.36 53.22
CA ALA A 475 -3.00 8.96 52.32
C ALA A 475 -2.47 8.95 50.86
N ILE A 476 -1.20 9.30 50.63
CA ILE A 476 -0.55 9.23 49.31
C ILE A 476 -0.55 7.78 48.80
N ASP A 477 -0.08 6.79 49.63
CA ASP A 477 0.01 5.38 49.16
C ASP A 477 -1.37 4.77 48.91
N ALA A 478 -2.36 5.03 49.75
CA ALA A 478 -3.72 4.54 49.60
C ALA A 478 -4.44 5.21 48.45
N GLY A 479 -4.28 6.53 48.26
CA GLY A 479 -4.84 7.29 47.15
C GLY A 479 -4.35 6.77 45.81
N PHE A 480 -3.04 6.56 45.65
CA PHE A 480 -2.50 5.94 44.43
C PHE A 480 -3.07 4.55 44.17
N LYS A 481 -3.09 3.66 45.16
CA LYS A 481 -3.60 2.29 44.99
C LYS A 481 -5.05 2.24 44.55
N ARG A 482 -5.90 3.10 45.11
CA ARG A 482 -7.33 3.18 44.74
C ARG A 482 -7.54 3.82 43.38
N ALA A 483 -6.83 4.90 43.07
CA ALA A 483 -6.95 5.60 41.82
C ALA A 483 -6.48 4.77 40.62
N ILE A 484 -5.39 3.99 40.76
CA ILE A 484 -4.84 3.17 39.65
C ILE A 484 -5.89 2.25 39.06
N VAL A 485 -6.73 1.60 39.83
CA VAL A 485 -7.76 0.69 39.30
C VAL A 485 -8.73 1.45 38.38
N THR A 486 -9.26 2.58 38.86
CA THR A 486 -10.21 3.40 38.09
C THR A 486 -9.56 3.99 36.84
N VAL A 487 -8.32 4.47 36.95
CA VAL A 487 -7.56 5.00 35.79
C VAL A 487 -7.30 3.90 34.77
N MET A 488 -6.96 2.68 35.20
CA MET A 488 -6.77 1.54 34.30
C MET A 488 -8.06 1.16 33.56
N ASP A 489 -9.19 1.07 34.29
CA ASP A 489 -10.48 0.71 33.70
C ASP A 489 -10.90 1.72 32.60
N ALA A 490 -10.78 3.02 32.89
CA ALA A 490 -11.10 4.08 31.94
C ALA A 490 -10.19 4.02 30.69
N ASN A 491 -8.89 3.83 30.89
CA ASN A 491 -7.92 3.81 29.80
C ASN A 491 -7.99 2.52 28.96
N VAL A 492 -8.31 1.36 29.56
CA VAL A 492 -8.57 0.12 28.81
C VAL A 492 -9.77 0.29 27.89
N THR A 493 -10.86 0.90 28.38
CA THR A 493 -12.05 1.18 27.54
C THR A 493 -11.71 2.11 26.38
N ALA A 494 -10.96 3.18 26.63
CA ALA A 494 -10.50 4.11 25.60
C ALA A 494 -9.59 3.42 24.56
N LEU A 495 -8.67 2.56 25.03
CA LEU A 495 -7.77 1.81 24.16
C LEU A 495 -8.53 0.81 23.27
N LEU A 496 -9.52 0.10 23.81
CA LEU A 496 -10.37 -0.80 23.01
C LEU A 496 -11.13 -0.04 21.93
N THR A 497 -11.69 1.12 22.27
CA THR A 497 -12.37 1.99 21.30
C THR A 497 -11.38 2.45 20.20
N ALA A 498 -10.19 2.88 20.57
CA ALA A 498 -9.16 3.30 19.64
C ALA A 498 -8.71 2.15 18.71
N LEU A 499 -8.57 0.92 19.23
CA LEU A 499 -8.23 -0.27 18.44
C LEU A 499 -9.33 -0.62 17.43
N ILE A 500 -10.61 -0.50 17.80
CA ILE A 500 -11.74 -0.69 16.88
C ILE A 500 -11.68 0.35 15.76
N LEU A 501 -11.49 1.63 16.11
CA LEU A 501 -11.35 2.71 15.12
C LEU A 501 -10.11 2.52 14.23
N PHE A 502 -9.03 1.98 14.76
CA PHE A 502 -7.83 1.67 13.98
C PHE A 502 -8.06 0.55 12.96
N TYR A 503 -8.76 -0.52 13.36
CA TYR A 503 -8.99 -1.67 12.50
C TYR A 503 -10.04 -1.40 11.41
N PHE A 504 -11.16 -0.77 11.78
CA PHE A 504 -12.28 -0.50 10.88
C PHE A 504 -12.22 0.90 10.24
N GLY A 505 -11.46 1.83 10.79
CA GLY A 505 -11.32 3.19 10.28
C GLY A 505 -10.48 3.25 9.00
N ALA A 506 -10.76 4.25 8.17
CA ALA A 506 -10.01 4.56 6.96
C ALA A 506 -9.50 6.01 7.01
N GLY A 507 -8.38 6.28 6.32
CA GLY A 507 -7.81 7.62 6.16
C GLY A 507 -7.68 8.41 7.47
N PRO A 508 -8.32 9.58 7.58
CA PRO A 508 -8.20 10.47 8.73
C PRO A 508 -8.61 9.85 10.07
N VAL A 509 -9.61 8.96 10.08
CA VAL A 509 -10.08 8.28 11.30
C VAL A 509 -8.99 7.37 11.88
N ARG A 510 -8.20 6.73 11.04
CA ARG A 510 -7.07 5.91 11.49
C ARG A 510 -5.97 6.76 12.14
N GLY A 511 -5.73 7.98 11.63
CA GLY A 511 -4.83 8.93 12.26
C GLY A 511 -5.27 9.32 13.67
N PHE A 512 -6.58 9.59 13.85
CA PHE A 512 -7.16 9.82 15.19
C PHE A 512 -6.95 8.60 16.11
N ALA A 513 -7.23 7.41 15.61
CA ALA A 513 -7.06 6.17 16.40
C ALA A 513 -5.61 5.95 16.84
N TRP A 514 -4.62 6.27 15.97
CA TRP A 514 -3.20 6.23 16.33
C TRP A 514 -2.86 7.19 17.46
N THR A 515 -3.22 8.47 17.32
CA THR A 515 -2.91 9.48 18.34
C THR A 515 -3.58 9.16 19.68
N LEU A 516 -4.84 8.70 19.66
CA LEU A 516 -5.56 8.29 20.84
C LEU A 516 -4.92 7.06 21.51
N SER A 517 -4.57 6.01 20.75
CA SER A 517 -3.94 4.80 21.29
C SER A 517 -2.59 5.11 21.94
N ILE A 518 -1.73 5.85 21.25
CA ILE A 518 -0.43 6.27 21.77
C ILE A 518 -0.61 7.13 23.01
N GLY A 519 -1.54 8.11 22.94
CA GLY A 519 -1.83 9.02 24.04
C GLY A 519 -2.31 8.32 25.30
N VAL A 520 -3.19 7.33 25.18
CA VAL A 520 -3.65 6.51 26.30
C VAL A 520 -2.50 5.72 26.93
N VAL A 521 -1.64 5.08 26.14
CA VAL A 521 -0.51 4.32 26.66
C VAL A 521 0.50 5.21 27.37
N THR A 522 0.84 6.37 26.76
CA THR A 522 1.79 7.31 27.36
C THR A 522 1.22 8.02 28.59
N SER A 523 -0.10 8.32 28.63
CA SER A 523 -0.75 8.91 29.78
C SER A 523 -0.75 7.96 31.00
N LEU A 524 -0.95 6.67 30.80
CA LEU A 524 -0.81 5.67 31.86
C LEU A 524 0.60 5.68 32.46
N PHE A 525 1.62 5.75 31.62
CA PHE A 525 3.01 5.83 32.09
C PHE A 525 3.25 7.10 32.91
N THR A 526 2.83 8.27 32.40
CA THR A 526 3.09 9.55 33.07
C THR A 526 2.24 9.72 34.33
N ALA A 527 0.96 9.36 34.32
CA ALA A 527 0.10 9.48 35.48
C ALA A 527 0.43 8.48 36.58
N ILE A 528 0.73 7.22 36.25
CA ILE A 528 0.97 6.19 37.27
C ILE A 528 2.42 6.18 37.74
N LEU A 529 3.40 6.08 36.82
CA LEU A 529 4.80 5.92 37.18
C LEU A 529 5.48 7.25 37.48
N MET A 530 5.36 8.20 36.57
CA MET A 530 6.08 9.48 36.71
C MET A 530 5.51 10.32 37.82
N THR A 531 4.18 10.49 37.93
CA THR A 531 3.55 11.24 39.01
C THR A 531 3.84 10.61 40.37
N GLN A 532 3.83 9.26 40.47
CA GLN A 532 4.22 8.57 41.71
C GLN A 532 5.66 8.87 42.12
N VAL A 533 6.61 8.86 41.17
CA VAL A 533 8.02 9.18 41.43
C VAL A 533 8.18 10.62 41.91
N LEU A 534 7.53 11.57 41.22
CA LEU A 534 7.62 13.00 41.55
C LEU A 534 6.99 13.34 42.92
N VAL A 535 5.81 12.81 43.19
CA VAL A 535 5.14 13.00 44.48
C VAL A 535 5.95 12.37 45.64
N ALA A 536 6.53 11.18 45.44
CA ALA A 536 7.38 10.53 46.41
C ALA A 536 8.69 11.29 46.66
N ALA A 537 9.31 11.84 45.60
CA ALA A 537 10.50 12.68 45.71
C ALA A 537 10.21 13.96 46.48
N TRP A 538 9.13 14.64 46.14
CA TRP A 538 8.67 15.83 46.86
C TRP A 538 8.39 15.54 48.34
N TYR A 539 7.64 14.46 48.65
CA TYR A 539 7.31 14.09 50.02
C TYR A 539 8.57 13.78 50.88
N ARG A 540 9.58 13.14 50.31
CA ARG A 540 10.86 12.84 50.98
C ARG A 540 11.62 14.10 51.38
N GLN A 541 11.57 15.16 50.53
CA GLN A 541 12.25 16.41 50.80
C GLN A 541 11.52 17.29 51.82
N THR A 542 10.20 17.39 51.72
CA THR A 542 9.40 18.37 52.47
C THR A 542 8.78 17.78 53.75
N LYS A 543 8.46 16.48 53.79
CA LYS A 543 7.77 15.80 54.91
C LYS A 543 6.60 16.62 55.48
N PRO A 544 5.64 17.04 54.69
CA PRO A 544 4.59 17.96 55.13
C PRO A 544 3.64 17.26 56.11
N LYS A 545 3.05 18.05 57.04
CA LYS A 545 2.04 17.56 57.97
C LYS A 545 0.65 17.39 57.31
N ARG A 546 0.39 18.12 56.22
CA ARG A 546 -0.84 18.05 55.42
C ARG A 546 -0.48 18.16 53.94
N LEU A 547 -1.31 17.58 53.10
CA LEU A 547 -1.18 17.73 51.63
C LEU A 547 -1.58 19.15 51.22
N PRO A 548 -0.80 19.86 50.44
CA PRO A 548 -1.15 21.18 49.91
C PRO A 548 -2.02 21.05 48.64
N ILE A 549 -3.15 20.30 48.78
CA ILE A 549 -4.13 20.06 47.71
C ILE A 549 -5.54 20.40 48.18
#